data_72cc022d75b43543545029135402d4a7
#
_entry.id   72cc022d75b43543545029135402d4a7
#
_cell.length_a   1.000
_cell.length_b   1.000
_cell.length_c   1.000
_cell.angle_alpha   90.00
_cell.angle_beta   90.00
_cell.angle_gamma   90.00
#
_symmetry.space_group_name_H-M   'P 1'
#
loop_
_entity.id
_entity.type
_entity.pdbx_description
1 polymer ?
#
loop_
_entity_poly.entity_id
_entity_poly.type
_entity_poly.pdbx_seq_one_letter_code
_entity_poly.pdbx_strand_id
1 'polypeptide(L)'
;MLQANKIIAALEKQEITHVVGVPDNGSRTLYEQLWAHDKIEVVLTSREGEAYGLASGLYLGGANPLVLIQNTGFFEAGDAFRGTAYNMGIPLVSLIG
;
A
#
# COMPACT_ATOMS: atom_id res chain seq x y z
N MET A 1 -5.33 -9.02 17.85
CA MET A 1 -4.93 -9.10 16.42
C MET A 1 -5.99 -8.44 15.56
N LEU A 2 -5.56 -7.63 14.60
CA LEU A 2 -6.48 -6.97 13.68
C LEU A 2 -7.08 -7.99 12.70
N GLN A 3 -8.37 -7.86 12.43
CA GLN A 3 -9.06 -8.72 11.47
C GLN A 3 -9.07 -8.04 10.10
N ALA A 4 -8.85 -8.81 9.04
CA ALA A 4 -8.78 -8.29 7.68
C ALA A 4 -10.05 -7.54 7.28
N ASN A 5 -11.23 -8.06 7.63
CA ASN A 5 -12.48 -7.39 7.28
C ASN A 5 -12.63 -6.01 7.92
N LYS A 6 -12.08 -5.81 9.12
CA LYS A 6 -12.10 -4.51 9.78
C LYS A 6 -11.15 -3.53 9.13
N ILE A 7 -9.99 -4.02 8.70
CA ILE A 7 -9.03 -3.19 7.96
C ILE A 7 -9.66 -2.74 6.64
N ILE A 8 -10.28 -3.66 5.91
CA ILE A 8 -10.92 -3.32 4.64
C ILE A 8 -12.04 -2.30 4.83
N ALA A 9 -12.84 -2.45 5.88
CA ALA A 9 -13.90 -1.47 6.17
C ALA A 9 -13.30 -0.07 6.40
N ALA A 10 -12.16 0.01 7.09
CA ALA A 10 -11.48 1.28 7.31
C ALA A 10 -10.95 1.87 6.00
N LEU A 11 -10.42 1.04 5.11
CA LEU A 11 -9.95 1.48 3.80
C LEU A 11 -11.09 2.01 2.95
N GLU A 12 -12.23 1.33 2.98
CA GLU A 12 -13.43 1.79 2.28
C GLU A 12 -13.89 3.15 2.80
N LYS A 13 -13.89 3.31 4.11
CA LYS A 13 -14.30 4.57 4.74
C LYS A 13 -13.37 5.72 4.34
N GLN A 14 -12.08 5.45 4.17
CA GLN A 14 -11.10 6.45 3.74
C GLN A 14 -11.05 6.60 2.22
N GLU A 15 -11.90 5.89 1.49
CA GLU A 15 -11.98 5.96 0.04
C GLU A 15 -10.66 5.59 -0.65
N ILE A 16 -9.95 4.61 -0.10
CA ILE A 16 -8.74 4.08 -0.73
C ILE A 16 -9.10 3.45 -2.07
N THR A 17 -8.39 3.82 -3.13
CA THR A 17 -8.65 3.32 -4.48
C THR A 17 -7.72 2.20 -4.89
N HIS A 18 -6.48 2.20 -4.38
CA HIS A 18 -5.45 1.23 -4.75
C HIS A 18 -4.69 0.78 -3.52
N VAL A 19 -4.33 -0.49 -3.49
CA VAL A 19 -3.38 -1.02 -2.52
C VAL A 19 -2.16 -1.50 -3.31
N VAL A 20 -1.00 -0.95 -2.98
CA VAL A 20 0.24 -1.21 -3.72
C VAL A 20 1.23 -1.86 -2.77
N GLY A 21 1.85 -2.94 -3.18
CA GLY A 21 2.85 -3.55 -2.32
C GLY A 21 3.32 -4.92 -2.78
N VAL A 22 3.99 -5.59 -1.85
CA VAL A 22 4.53 -6.94 -2.03
C VAL A 22 3.87 -7.83 -0.97
N PRO A 23 3.11 -8.85 -1.38
CA PRO A 23 2.45 -9.72 -0.39
C PRO A 23 3.47 -10.60 0.34
N ASP A 24 3.16 -10.88 1.59
CA ASP A 24 3.94 -11.78 2.41
C ASP A 24 2.99 -12.65 3.25
N ASN A 25 3.54 -13.59 4.02
CA ASN A 25 2.71 -14.50 4.80
C ASN A 25 1.84 -13.77 5.83
N GLY A 26 2.36 -12.71 6.44
CA GLY A 26 1.63 -11.95 7.46
C GLY A 26 0.44 -11.17 6.91
N SER A 27 0.52 -10.75 5.66
CA SER A 27 -0.53 -9.96 5.00
C SER A 27 -1.40 -10.78 4.04
N ARG A 28 -1.18 -12.08 3.97
CA ARG A 28 -1.81 -12.94 2.97
C ARG A 28 -3.34 -12.84 2.98
N THR A 29 -3.97 -12.98 4.13
CA THR A 29 -5.43 -12.95 4.23
C THR A 29 -5.98 -11.60 3.77
N LEU A 30 -5.31 -10.53 4.14
CA LEU A 30 -5.72 -9.19 3.73
C LEU A 30 -5.62 -9.03 2.21
N TYR A 31 -4.50 -9.45 1.60
CA TYR A 31 -4.36 -9.39 0.16
C TYR A 31 -5.40 -10.23 -0.57
N GLU A 32 -5.71 -11.43 -0.06
CA GLU A 32 -6.72 -12.29 -0.69
C GLU A 32 -8.09 -11.61 -0.72
N GLN A 33 -8.47 -10.95 0.38
CA GLN A 33 -9.74 -10.22 0.43
C GLN A 33 -9.72 -8.98 -0.45
N LEU A 34 -8.60 -8.28 -0.51
CA LEU A 34 -8.47 -7.11 -1.38
C LEU A 34 -8.57 -7.49 -2.86
N TRP A 35 -8.00 -8.61 -3.25
CA TRP A 35 -8.11 -9.09 -4.64
C TRP A 35 -9.57 -9.36 -5.03
N ALA A 36 -10.39 -9.80 -4.08
CA ALA A 36 -11.80 -10.05 -4.33
C ALA A 36 -12.65 -8.78 -4.27
N HIS A 37 -12.07 -7.65 -3.85
CA HIS A 37 -12.81 -6.39 -3.69
C HIS A 37 -13.06 -5.75 -5.06
N ASP A 38 -14.29 -5.28 -5.28
CA ASP A 38 -14.70 -4.75 -6.59
C ASP A 38 -14.32 -3.28 -6.80
N LYS A 39 -13.96 -2.55 -5.75
CA LYS A 39 -13.67 -1.10 -5.83
C LYS A 39 -12.23 -0.74 -5.51
N ILE A 40 -11.48 -1.62 -4.85
CA ILE A 40 -10.07 -1.38 -4.53
C ILE A 40 -9.22 -2.23 -5.46
N GLU A 41 -8.37 -1.59 -6.23
CA GLU A 41 -7.47 -2.30 -7.13
C GLU A 41 -6.16 -2.61 -6.42
N VAL A 42 -5.69 -3.85 -6.55
CA VAL A 42 -4.41 -4.30 -5.98
C VAL A 42 -3.36 -4.25 -7.07
N VAL A 43 -2.26 -3.56 -6.80
CA VAL A 43 -1.12 -3.48 -7.71
C VAL A 43 0.09 -4.06 -7.01
N LEU A 44 0.61 -5.17 -7.52
CA LEU A 44 1.77 -5.83 -6.95
C LEU A 44 3.04 -5.30 -7.60
N THR A 45 4.07 -5.12 -6.78
CA THR A 45 5.39 -4.73 -7.27
C THR A 45 6.40 -5.83 -6.93
N SER A 46 7.55 -5.79 -7.57
CA SER A 46 8.61 -6.75 -7.32
C SER A 46 9.42 -6.42 -6.07
N ARG A 47 9.46 -5.15 -5.71
CA ARG A 47 10.21 -4.65 -4.55
C ARG A 47 9.39 -3.59 -3.83
N GLU A 48 9.62 -3.48 -2.54
CA GLU A 48 8.91 -2.51 -1.69
C GLU A 48 9.21 -1.07 -2.07
N GLY A 49 10.45 -0.78 -2.47
CA GLY A 49 10.81 0.56 -2.95
C GLY A 49 10.02 0.97 -4.19
N GLU A 50 9.80 0.01 -5.08
CA GLU A 50 8.97 0.24 -6.28
C GLU A 50 7.54 0.60 -5.90
N ALA A 51 7.02 0.02 -4.81
CA ALA A 51 5.67 0.32 -4.35
C ALA A 51 5.52 1.79 -3.99
N TYR A 52 6.51 2.38 -3.35
CA TYR A 52 6.46 3.81 -3.01
C TYR A 52 6.51 4.69 -4.25
N GLY A 53 7.34 4.35 -5.23
CA GLY A 53 7.38 5.09 -6.49
C GLY A 53 6.05 5.02 -7.24
N LEU A 54 5.49 3.82 -7.35
CA LEU A 54 4.22 3.61 -8.04
C LEU A 54 3.06 4.30 -7.31
N ALA A 55 3.00 4.17 -5.99
CA ALA A 55 1.96 4.81 -5.20
C ALA A 55 2.04 6.34 -5.30
N SER A 56 3.26 6.89 -5.32
CA SER A 56 3.46 8.33 -5.51
C SER A 56 2.89 8.79 -6.86
N GLY A 57 3.15 8.03 -7.91
CA GLY A 57 2.59 8.33 -9.24
C GLY A 57 1.08 8.24 -9.28
N LEU A 58 0.51 7.22 -8.62
CA LEU A 58 -0.95 7.10 -8.52
C LEU A 58 -1.56 8.30 -7.80
N TYR A 59 -0.95 8.73 -6.71
CA TYR A 59 -1.42 9.91 -5.98
C TYR A 59 -1.40 11.16 -6.85
N LEU A 60 -0.30 11.39 -7.56
CA LEU A 60 -0.20 12.54 -8.46
C LEU A 60 -1.22 12.48 -9.58
N GLY A 61 -1.62 11.28 -10.00
CA GLY A 61 -2.66 11.08 -11.01
C GLY A 61 -4.08 11.17 -10.49
N GLY A 62 -4.28 11.44 -9.21
CA GLY A 62 -5.62 11.65 -8.63
C GLY A 62 -6.19 10.45 -7.89
N ALA A 63 -5.45 9.33 -7.78
CA ALA A 63 -5.88 8.18 -7.01
C ALA A 63 -5.57 8.38 -5.52
N ASN A 64 -6.12 7.50 -4.69
CA ASN A 64 -5.88 7.50 -3.25
C ASN A 64 -5.25 6.15 -2.85
N PRO A 65 -3.93 5.98 -3.03
CA PRO A 65 -3.27 4.71 -2.80
C PRO A 65 -2.87 4.50 -1.35
N LEU A 66 -2.76 3.23 -0.97
CA LEU A 66 -2.18 2.79 0.30
C LEU A 66 -1.06 1.80 -0.02
N VAL A 67 0.07 1.93 0.66
CA VAL A 67 1.17 0.97 0.55
C VAL A 67 1.00 -0.09 1.64
N LEU A 68 1.00 -1.36 1.25
CA LEU A 68 0.87 -2.49 2.17
C LEU A 68 2.08 -3.40 2.02
N ILE A 69 2.98 -3.36 3.00
CA ILE A 69 4.24 -4.11 2.98
C ILE A 69 4.58 -4.62 4.37
N GLN A 70 5.50 -5.57 4.45
CA GLN A 70 6.05 -6.00 5.73
C GLN A 70 7.16 -5.05 6.20
N ASN A 71 7.51 -5.13 7.49
CA ASN A 71 8.48 -4.22 8.08
C ASN A 71 9.88 -4.33 7.46
N THR A 72 10.34 -5.55 7.14
CA THR A 72 11.64 -5.71 6.46
C THR A 72 11.63 -5.08 5.09
N GLY A 73 10.48 -5.09 4.42
CA GLY A 73 10.32 -4.42 3.14
C GLY A 73 10.40 -2.91 3.25
N PHE A 74 9.93 -2.35 4.36
CA PHE A 74 10.06 -0.93 4.57
C PHE A 74 11.54 -0.51 4.67
N PHE A 75 12.37 -1.31 5.31
CA PHE A 75 13.81 -1.04 5.34
C PHE A 75 14.43 -1.10 3.94
N GLU A 76 14.01 -2.03 3.11
CA GLU A 76 14.46 -2.08 1.71
C GLU A 76 14.02 -0.82 0.96
N ALA A 77 12.83 -0.32 1.25
CA ALA A 77 12.23 0.82 0.56
C ALA A 77 12.75 2.18 1.05
N GLY A 78 13.62 2.22 2.06
CA GLY A 78 13.97 3.46 2.75
C GLY A 78 14.38 4.60 1.83
N ASP A 79 15.27 4.34 0.86
CA ASP A 79 15.72 5.40 -0.05
C ASP A 79 14.61 5.83 -1.02
N ALA A 80 13.82 4.89 -1.54
CA ALA A 80 12.71 5.23 -2.42
C ALA A 80 11.64 6.05 -1.66
N PHE A 81 11.34 5.66 -0.42
CA PHE A 81 10.42 6.42 0.41
C PHE A 81 10.94 7.87 0.61
N ARG A 82 12.22 8.01 0.94
CA ARG A 82 12.83 9.33 1.14
C ARG A 82 12.79 10.16 -0.14
N GLY A 83 13.15 9.56 -1.28
CA GLY A 83 13.27 10.27 -2.55
C GLY A 83 11.94 10.62 -3.20
N THR A 84 10.91 9.79 -3.00
CA THR A 84 9.61 10.05 -3.61
C THR A 84 8.61 10.64 -2.60
N ALA A 85 8.15 9.84 -1.63
CA ALA A 85 7.09 10.30 -0.74
C ALA A 85 7.54 11.45 0.15
N TYR A 86 8.67 11.31 0.82
CA TYR A 86 9.11 12.30 1.81
C TYR A 86 9.56 13.60 1.14
N ASN A 87 10.51 13.52 0.21
CA ASN A 87 11.07 14.72 -0.42
C ASN A 87 10.06 15.46 -1.30
N MET A 88 9.15 14.74 -1.93
CA MET A 88 8.13 15.36 -2.78
C MET A 88 6.89 15.79 -1.99
N GLY A 89 6.84 15.50 -0.71
CA GLY A 89 5.70 15.88 0.13
C GLY A 89 4.42 15.15 -0.21
N ILE A 90 4.51 13.92 -0.71
CA ILE A 90 3.33 13.13 -1.08
C ILE A 90 2.82 12.40 0.16
N PRO A 91 1.57 12.64 0.59
CA PRO A 91 1.05 12.08 1.84
C PRO A 91 0.57 10.64 1.65
N LEU A 92 1.50 9.71 1.50
CA LEU A 92 1.17 8.29 1.36
C LEU A 92 0.92 7.65 2.72
N VAL A 93 -0.15 6.87 2.82
CA VAL A 93 -0.42 6.05 3.99
C VAL A 93 0.21 4.69 3.76
N SER A 94 0.92 4.18 4.77
CA SER A 94 1.52 2.86 4.71
C SER A 94 1.00 2.00 5.85
N LEU A 95 0.61 0.79 5.52
CA LEU A 95 0.25 -0.24 6.51
C LEU A 95 1.41 -1.23 6.52
N ILE A 96 2.15 -1.23 7.63
CA ILE A 96 3.38 -2.01 7.75
C ILE A 96 3.21 -3.05 8.84
N GLY A 97 3.36 -4.30 8.47
CA GLY A 97 3.19 -5.42 9.40
C GLY A 97 4.46 -6.13 9.81
#